data_21432d63355604351a5144e68113098a
#
_entry.id   21432d63355604351a5144e68113098a
#
_cell.length_a   1.000
_cell.length_b   1.000
_cell.length_c   1.000
_cell.angle_alpha   90.00
_cell.angle_beta   90.00
_cell.angle_gamma   90.00
#
_symmetry.space_group_name_H-M   'P 1'
#
loop_
_entity.id
_entity.type
_entity.pdbx_description
1 polymer ?
#
loop_
_entity_poly.entity_id
_entity_poly.type
_entity_poly.pdbx_seq_one_letter_code
_entity_poly.pdbx_strand_id
1 'polypeptide(L)'
;MSTSPIATMFDRISPKYDALNHLLSLNIDKVWRRKTAKAVTKHHPKTILDLATGTADLAISLAKRNPQAHIVGMDISEKMLEIGKEKVAKKGLANQIELCLGNAAALPFNDNTFDAVTVAFGVRNFEDLVKGLSEIHRVMKPDGQAVILEFSMPEKFPVKQLYRFYFKRVLPKIGQIVSKDPSAYTYLPQSVERFPTPLDFQQILSEKGLKQGSLKRLSFGIATLYTAFKKTP
;
A
#
# COMPACT_ATOMS: atom_id res chain seq x y z
N MET A 1 0.77 -22.14 -12.55
CA MET A 1 1.47 -21.20 -11.65
C MET A 1 0.89 -21.39 -10.25
N SER A 2 1.69 -21.68 -9.25
CA SER A 2 1.20 -21.80 -7.86
C SER A 2 0.69 -20.44 -7.42
N THR A 3 -0.60 -20.34 -7.12
CA THR A 3 -1.21 -19.12 -6.63
C THR A 3 -0.70 -18.86 -5.20
N SER A 4 -0.11 -17.69 -4.96
CA SER A 4 0.32 -17.28 -3.63
C SER A 4 -0.83 -17.42 -2.62
N PRO A 5 -0.60 -17.97 -1.40
CA PRO A 5 -1.61 -18.00 -0.36
C PRO A 5 -2.19 -16.62 -0.05
N ILE A 6 -1.36 -15.57 -0.17
CA ILE A 6 -1.77 -14.17 0.02
C ILE A 6 -2.73 -13.74 -1.08
N ALA A 7 -2.42 -14.02 -2.36
CA ALA A 7 -3.31 -13.72 -3.48
C ALA A 7 -4.67 -14.40 -3.30
N THR A 8 -4.67 -15.69 -2.97
CA THR A 8 -5.91 -16.47 -2.73
C THR A 8 -6.75 -15.89 -1.60
N MET A 9 -6.12 -15.40 -0.53
CA MET A 9 -6.83 -14.76 0.59
C MET A 9 -7.47 -13.45 0.13
N PHE A 10 -6.73 -12.58 -0.59
CA PHE A 10 -7.25 -11.32 -1.10
C PHE A 10 -8.34 -11.52 -2.14
N ASP A 11 -8.24 -12.53 -3.01
CA ASP A 11 -9.29 -12.88 -3.95
C ASP A 11 -10.61 -13.24 -3.25
N ARG A 12 -10.55 -13.96 -2.12
CA ARG A 12 -11.75 -14.33 -1.37
C ARG A 12 -12.45 -13.16 -0.69
N ILE A 13 -11.70 -12.17 -0.19
CA ILE A 13 -12.27 -11.03 0.52
C ILE A 13 -12.57 -9.83 -0.38
N SER A 14 -12.13 -9.87 -1.65
CA SER A 14 -12.22 -8.73 -2.58
C SER A 14 -13.62 -8.10 -2.68
N PRO A 15 -14.76 -8.86 -2.70
CA PRO A 15 -16.07 -8.25 -2.85
C PRO A 15 -16.48 -7.31 -1.69
N LYS A 16 -15.91 -7.52 -0.51
CA LYS A 16 -16.21 -6.73 0.70
C LYS A 16 -15.03 -5.90 1.18
N TYR A 17 -13.89 -5.98 0.49
CA TYR A 17 -12.62 -5.41 0.93
C TYR A 17 -12.72 -3.90 1.23
N ASP A 18 -13.22 -3.12 0.27
CA ASP A 18 -13.32 -1.67 0.43
C ASP A 18 -14.27 -1.29 1.57
N ALA A 19 -15.47 -1.89 1.60
CA ALA A 19 -16.47 -1.62 2.63
C ALA A 19 -15.91 -1.92 4.04
N LEU A 20 -15.18 -3.03 4.16
CA LEU A 20 -14.59 -3.44 5.43
C LEU A 20 -13.43 -2.54 5.84
N ASN A 21 -12.51 -2.21 4.94
CA ASN A 21 -11.41 -1.30 5.25
C ASN A 21 -11.93 0.07 5.67
N HIS A 22 -12.93 0.60 4.98
CA HIS A 22 -13.53 1.88 5.34
C HIS A 22 -14.27 1.83 6.69
N LEU A 23 -15.01 0.76 6.95
CA LEU A 23 -15.69 0.56 8.24
C LEU A 23 -14.68 0.42 9.38
N LEU A 24 -13.69 -0.46 9.25
CA LEU A 24 -12.71 -0.74 10.28
C LEU A 24 -11.76 0.42 10.56
N SER A 25 -11.50 1.26 9.57
CA SER A 25 -10.71 2.48 9.75
C SER A 25 -11.58 3.71 10.08
N LEU A 26 -12.90 3.57 10.19
CA LEU A 26 -13.84 4.71 10.31
C LEU A 26 -13.61 5.75 9.20
N ASN A 27 -13.32 5.31 7.98
CA ASN A 27 -12.95 6.11 6.80
C ASN A 27 -11.65 6.95 6.95
N ILE A 28 -10.88 6.77 8.00
CA ILE A 28 -9.59 7.47 8.17
C ILE A 28 -8.58 7.02 7.10
N ASP A 29 -8.68 5.80 6.59
CA ASP A 29 -7.87 5.30 5.47
C ASP A 29 -7.95 6.19 4.23
N LYS A 30 -9.10 6.79 3.94
CA LYS A 30 -9.28 7.76 2.85
C LYS A 30 -8.44 9.03 3.08
N VAL A 31 -8.35 9.49 4.33
CA VAL A 31 -7.52 10.64 4.70
C VAL A 31 -6.04 10.29 4.55
N TRP A 32 -5.63 9.10 4.97
CA TRP A 32 -4.25 8.64 4.81
C TRP A 32 -3.87 8.52 3.34
N ARG A 33 -4.71 7.88 2.48
CA ARG A 33 -4.46 7.82 1.03
C ARG A 33 -4.39 9.20 0.38
N ARG A 34 -5.23 10.16 0.79
CA ARG A 34 -5.13 11.55 0.29
C ARG A 34 -3.80 12.21 0.70
N LYS A 35 -3.31 11.96 1.92
CA LYS A 35 -2.00 12.46 2.36
C LYS A 35 -0.87 11.81 1.58
N THR A 36 -0.96 10.50 1.31
CA THR A 36 -0.01 9.77 0.45
C THR A 36 0.00 10.35 -0.96
N ALA A 37 -1.16 10.49 -1.59
CA ALA A 37 -1.26 11.08 -2.91
C ALA A 37 -0.69 12.52 -2.95
N LYS A 38 -0.94 13.34 -1.89
CA LYS A 38 -0.34 14.66 -1.78
C LYS A 38 1.19 14.63 -1.70
N ALA A 39 1.76 13.66 -0.96
CA ALA A 39 3.21 13.51 -0.85
C ALA A 39 3.83 13.12 -2.19
N VAL A 40 3.23 12.17 -2.91
CA VAL A 40 3.68 11.72 -4.24
C VAL A 40 3.64 12.87 -5.25
N THR A 41 2.50 13.55 -5.35
CA THR A 41 2.28 14.56 -6.40
C THR A 41 3.01 15.88 -6.16
N LYS A 42 3.67 16.04 -5.01
CA LYS A 42 4.44 17.26 -4.69
C LYS A 42 5.56 17.54 -5.70
N HIS A 43 6.15 16.51 -6.28
CA HIS A 43 7.26 16.59 -7.23
C HIS A 43 6.80 16.41 -8.69
N HIS A 44 5.48 16.46 -8.95
CA HIS A 44 4.87 16.38 -10.29
C HIS A 44 5.37 15.19 -11.13
N PRO A 45 5.38 13.93 -10.58
CA PRO A 45 5.83 12.76 -11.32
C PRO A 45 4.95 12.55 -12.57
N LYS A 46 5.57 12.20 -13.70
CA LYS A 46 4.88 11.89 -14.95
C LYS A 46 4.49 10.41 -15.04
N THR A 47 5.30 9.54 -14.47
CA THR A 47 5.08 8.09 -14.45
C THR A 47 5.08 7.59 -13.00
N ILE A 48 3.99 6.92 -12.59
CA ILE A 48 3.81 6.44 -11.22
C ILE A 48 3.48 4.95 -11.26
N LEU A 49 4.18 4.16 -10.45
CA LEU A 49 3.83 2.77 -10.19
C LEU A 49 3.17 2.68 -8.80
N ASP A 50 1.94 2.15 -8.74
CA ASP A 50 1.22 1.87 -7.50
C ASP A 50 1.21 0.36 -7.25
N LEU A 51 2.11 -0.12 -6.39
CA LEU A 51 2.26 -1.55 -6.06
C LEU A 51 1.28 -1.96 -4.96
N ALA A 52 0.77 -3.18 -5.07
CA ALA A 52 -0.32 -3.69 -4.25
C ALA A 52 -1.51 -2.71 -4.29
N THR A 53 -1.86 -2.30 -5.52
CA THR A 53 -2.88 -1.28 -5.78
C THR A 53 -4.29 -1.70 -5.32
N GLY A 54 -4.52 -3.01 -5.17
CA GLY A 54 -5.80 -3.58 -4.76
C GLY A 54 -6.93 -3.16 -5.70
N THR A 55 -7.95 -2.54 -5.14
CA THR A 55 -9.10 -1.99 -5.89
C THR A 55 -8.84 -0.58 -6.46
N ALA A 56 -7.59 -0.17 -6.60
CA ALA A 56 -7.11 1.08 -7.21
C ALA A 56 -7.48 2.39 -6.47
N ASP A 57 -7.80 2.35 -5.18
CA ASP A 57 -8.19 3.56 -4.44
C ASP A 57 -7.08 4.63 -4.40
N LEU A 58 -5.81 4.21 -4.21
CA LEU A 58 -4.69 5.15 -4.22
C LEU A 58 -4.40 5.61 -5.65
N ALA A 59 -4.37 4.73 -6.64
CA ALA A 59 -4.19 5.09 -8.05
C ALA A 59 -5.21 6.14 -8.51
N ILE A 60 -6.49 5.96 -8.18
CA ILE A 60 -7.55 6.94 -8.44
C ILE A 60 -7.30 8.27 -7.72
N SER A 61 -6.81 8.24 -6.48
CA SER A 61 -6.49 9.46 -5.74
C SER A 61 -5.31 10.22 -6.34
N LEU A 62 -4.31 9.50 -6.86
CA LEU A 62 -3.16 10.04 -7.58
C LEU A 62 -3.58 10.69 -8.90
N ALA A 63 -4.36 9.99 -9.72
CA ALA A 63 -4.86 10.48 -11.01
C ALA A 63 -5.60 11.81 -10.87
N LYS A 64 -6.52 11.89 -9.90
CA LYS A 64 -7.27 13.12 -9.62
C LYS A 64 -6.40 14.31 -9.20
N ARG A 65 -5.26 14.06 -8.57
CA ARG A 65 -4.35 15.11 -8.10
C ARG A 65 -3.29 15.49 -9.12
N ASN A 66 -2.95 14.59 -10.01
CA ASN A 66 -1.99 14.79 -11.07
C ASN A 66 -2.55 14.28 -12.40
N PRO A 67 -3.43 15.07 -13.07
CA PRO A 67 -4.11 14.66 -14.30
C PRO A 67 -3.18 14.36 -15.47
N GLN A 68 -1.92 14.80 -15.41
CA GLN A 68 -0.91 14.57 -16.45
C GLN A 68 -0.07 13.31 -16.23
N ALA A 69 -0.19 12.66 -15.07
CA ALA A 69 0.58 11.46 -14.80
C ALA A 69 -0.05 10.21 -15.44
N HIS A 70 0.79 9.36 -16.00
CA HIS A 70 0.42 7.97 -16.32
C HIS A 70 0.68 7.09 -15.09
N ILE A 71 -0.30 6.31 -14.69
CA ILE A 71 -0.26 5.49 -13.48
C ILE A 71 -0.42 4.04 -13.86
N VAL A 72 0.54 3.21 -13.44
CA VAL A 72 0.44 1.75 -13.51
C VAL A 72 0.14 1.23 -12.12
N GLY A 73 -1.01 0.61 -11.94
CA GLY A 73 -1.37 -0.11 -10.71
C GLY A 73 -1.12 -1.60 -10.87
N MET A 74 -0.31 -2.18 -9.99
CA MET A 74 -0.01 -3.61 -10.02
C MET A 74 -0.46 -4.28 -8.73
N ASP A 75 -1.08 -5.45 -8.86
CA ASP A 75 -1.46 -6.29 -7.71
C ASP A 75 -1.26 -7.77 -8.03
N ILE A 76 -1.14 -8.59 -6.99
CA ILE A 76 -1.04 -10.05 -7.09
C ILE A 76 -2.42 -10.73 -7.17
N SER A 77 -3.49 -10.02 -6.80
CA SER A 77 -4.87 -10.50 -6.77
C SER A 77 -5.62 -10.07 -8.03
N GLU A 78 -6.00 -11.02 -8.85
CA GLU A 78 -6.76 -10.76 -10.08
C GLU A 78 -8.14 -10.17 -9.78
N LYS A 79 -8.83 -10.69 -8.76
CA LYS A 79 -10.17 -10.20 -8.37
C LYS A 79 -10.16 -8.77 -7.82
N MET A 80 -9.08 -8.38 -7.12
CA MET A 80 -8.91 -6.98 -6.72
C MET A 80 -8.77 -6.07 -7.93
N LEU A 81 -7.98 -6.50 -8.92
CA LEU A 81 -7.78 -5.75 -10.16
C LEU A 81 -9.06 -5.63 -10.99
N GLU A 82 -9.90 -6.66 -11.05
CA GLU A 82 -11.21 -6.61 -11.72
C GLU A 82 -12.08 -5.49 -11.13
N ILE A 83 -12.22 -5.45 -9.79
CA ILE A 83 -12.93 -4.39 -9.09
C ILE A 83 -12.28 -3.03 -9.34
N GLY A 84 -10.95 -2.97 -9.34
CA GLY A 84 -10.18 -1.77 -9.66
C GLY A 84 -10.47 -1.24 -11.05
N LYS A 85 -10.47 -2.11 -12.08
CA LYS A 85 -10.78 -1.77 -13.48
C LYS A 85 -12.19 -1.17 -13.61
N GLU A 86 -13.18 -1.78 -12.96
CA GLU A 86 -14.53 -1.22 -12.92
C GLU A 86 -14.58 0.17 -12.28
N LYS A 87 -13.89 0.36 -11.15
CA LYS A 87 -13.84 1.65 -10.45
C LYS A 87 -13.15 2.73 -11.29
N VAL A 88 -12.06 2.39 -11.95
CA VAL A 88 -11.30 3.27 -12.85
C VAL A 88 -12.17 3.68 -14.04
N ALA A 89 -12.84 2.73 -14.69
CA ALA A 89 -13.75 2.98 -15.82
C ALA A 89 -14.94 3.87 -15.41
N LYS A 90 -15.62 3.57 -14.31
CA LYS A 90 -16.73 4.39 -13.75
C LYS A 90 -16.33 5.83 -13.43
N LYS A 91 -15.03 6.10 -13.25
CA LYS A 91 -14.50 7.45 -12.98
C LYS A 91 -13.93 8.14 -14.22
N GLY A 92 -13.98 7.49 -15.38
CA GLY A 92 -13.42 8.04 -16.64
C GLY A 92 -11.89 8.15 -16.62
N LEU A 93 -11.20 7.30 -15.87
CA LEU A 93 -9.74 7.37 -15.68
C LEU A 93 -8.97 6.28 -16.43
N ALA A 94 -9.64 5.51 -17.31
CA ALA A 94 -9.02 4.39 -18.03
C ALA A 94 -7.88 4.81 -18.97
N ASN A 95 -7.85 6.04 -19.45
CA ASN A 95 -6.76 6.56 -20.27
C ASN A 95 -5.54 6.99 -19.45
N GLN A 96 -5.67 7.08 -18.12
CA GLN A 96 -4.62 7.53 -17.23
C GLN A 96 -4.09 6.43 -16.30
N ILE A 97 -4.93 5.44 -15.98
CA ILE A 97 -4.61 4.35 -15.06
C ILE A 97 -4.69 3.02 -15.82
N GLU A 98 -3.55 2.34 -15.88
CA GLU A 98 -3.43 0.96 -16.34
C GLU A 98 -3.33 0.03 -15.12
N LEU A 99 -4.06 -1.11 -15.14
CA LEU A 99 -4.01 -2.10 -14.06
C LEU A 99 -3.54 -3.45 -14.59
N CYS A 100 -2.48 -3.99 -13.98
CA CYS A 100 -1.85 -5.26 -14.38
C CYS A 100 -1.59 -6.19 -13.20
N LEU A 101 -1.61 -7.50 -13.50
CA LEU A 101 -1.26 -8.56 -12.55
C LEU A 101 0.25 -8.67 -12.43
N GLY A 102 0.78 -8.80 -11.21
CA GLY A 102 2.21 -9.01 -11.01
C GLY A 102 2.63 -9.12 -9.56
N ASN A 103 3.86 -9.57 -9.35
CA ASN A 103 4.47 -9.76 -8.04
C ASN A 103 5.53 -8.69 -7.80
N ALA A 104 5.49 -8.03 -6.65
CA ALA A 104 6.45 -7.00 -6.26
C ALA A 104 7.90 -7.52 -6.19
N ALA A 105 8.11 -8.81 -6.01
CA ALA A 105 9.44 -9.43 -6.01
C ALA A 105 10.05 -9.67 -7.41
N ALA A 106 9.27 -9.43 -8.49
CA ALA A 106 9.73 -9.59 -9.88
C ALA A 106 8.91 -8.66 -10.78
N LEU A 107 9.29 -7.39 -10.82
CA LEU A 107 8.55 -6.37 -11.58
C LEU A 107 8.87 -6.47 -13.07
N PRO A 108 7.87 -6.60 -13.98
CA PRO A 108 8.07 -6.74 -15.40
C PRO A 108 8.35 -5.38 -16.09
N PHE A 109 9.12 -4.52 -15.44
CA PHE A 109 9.48 -3.21 -15.94
C PHE A 109 10.98 -3.06 -16.03
N ASN A 110 11.44 -2.25 -16.98
CA ASN A 110 12.84 -1.90 -17.12
C ASN A 110 13.34 -1.07 -15.93
N ASP A 111 14.67 -1.04 -15.76
CA ASP A 111 15.30 -0.16 -14.79
C ASP A 111 14.96 1.31 -15.10
N ASN A 112 14.89 2.13 -14.07
CA ASN A 112 14.72 3.58 -14.20
C ASN A 112 13.48 3.99 -15.04
N THR A 113 12.35 3.33 -14.84
CA THR A 113 11.10 3.58 -15.60
C THR A 113 10.21 4.63 -14.93
N PHE A 114 10.09 4.62 -13.61
CA PHE A 114 9.11 5.40 -12.89
C PHE A 114 9.72 6.59 -12.14
N ASP A 115 9.04 7.74 -12.22
CA ASP A 115 9.39 8.93 -11.42
C ASP A 115 9.00 8.73 -9.95
N ALA A 116 7.93 7.98 -9.68
CA ALA A 116 7.52 7.64 -8.33
C ALA A 116 6.98 6.21 -8.23
N VAL A 117 7.24 5.56 -7.10
CA VAL A 117 6.62 4.28 -6.73
C VAL A 117 5.87 4.45 -5.42
N THR A 118 4.64 3.92 -5.36
CA THR A 118 3.80 3.97 -4.15
C THR A 118 3.39 2.58 -3.71
N VAL A 119 3.26 2.40 -2.40
CA VAL A 119 2.65 1.22 -1.80
C VAL A 119 1.76 1.68 -0.64
N ALA A 120 0.46 1.35 -0.66
CA ALA A 120 -0.40 1.67 0.47
C ALA A 120 -1.02 0.39 1.07
N PHE A 121 -0.63 0.09 2.32
CA PHE A 121 -1.10 -1.08 3.09
C PHE A 121 -0.79 -2.43 2.46
N GLY A 122 0.25 -2.48 1.61
CA GLY A 122 0.63 -3.67 0.86
C GLY A 122 2.01 -4.20 1.17
N VAL A 123 2.95 -3.34 1.61
CA VAL A 123 4.36 -3.74 1.76
C VAL A 123 4.59 -4.84 2.79
N ARG A 124 3.76 -4.90 3.85
CA ARG A 124 3.82 -5.97 4.86
C ARG A 124 3.41 -7.34 4.31
N ASN A 125 2.76 -7.37 3.14
CA ASN A 125 2.28 -8.58 2.48
C ASN A 125 3.24 -9.05 1.37
N PHE A 126 4.36 -8.37 1.15
CA PHE A 126 5.37 -8.85 0.22
C PHE A 126 5.93 -10.18 0.70
N GLU A 127 5.93 -11.20 -0.17
CA GLU A 127 6.48 -12.53 0.14
C GLU A 127 7.97 -12.45 0.51
N ASP A 128 8.69 -11.58 -0.18
CA ASP A 128 10.08 -11.21 0.09
C ASP A 128 10.18 -9.68 0.13
N LEU A 129 10.19 -9.13 1.34
CA LEU A 129 10.28 -7.69 1.57
C LEU A 129 11.55 -7.09 0.97
N VAL A 130 12.68 -7.78 1.17
CA VAL A 130 13.99 -7.30 0.72
C VAL A 130 14.05 -7.23 -0.80
N LYS A 131 13.57 -8.28 -1.47
CA LYS A 131 13.53 -8.34 -2.93
C LYS A 131 12.55 -7.33 -3.51
N GLY A 132 11.36 -7.18 -2.91
CA GLY A 132 10.39 -6.18 -3.34
C GLY A 132 10.93 -4.75 -3.23
N LEU A 133 11.64 -4.42 -2.16
CA LEU A 133 12.27 -3.11 -2.01
C LEU A 133 13.43 -2.90 -3.00
N SER A 134 14.19 -3.96 -3.32
CA SER A 134 15.22 -3.90 -4.34
C SER A 134 14.64 -3.67 -5.74
N GLU A 135 13.50 -4.29 -6.05
CA GLU A 135 12.77 -4.07 -7.29
C GLU A 135 12.20 -2.65 -7.38
N ILE A 136 11.63 -2.13 -6.27
CA ILE A 136 11.21 -0.72 -6.19
C ILE A 136 12.39 0.20 -6.52
N HIS A 137 13.55 -0.03 -5.90
CA HIS A 137 14.74 0.76 -6.20
C HIS A 137 15.16 0.64 -7.65
N ARG A 138 15.15 -0.58 -8.23
CA ARG A 138 15.57 -0.82 -9.61
C ARG A 138 14.73 -0.05 -10.62
N VAL A 139 13.39 -0.15 -10.50
CA VAL A 139 12.47 0.46 -11.48
C VAL A 139 12.31 1.97 -11.32
N MET A 140 12.70 2.55 -10.18
CA MET A 140 12.69 3.99 -9.99
C MET A 140 13.80 4.66 -10.78
N LYS A 141 13.51 5.80 -11.39
CA LYS A 141 14.52 6.69 -12.00
C LYS A 141 15.47 7.25 -10.94
N PRO A 142 16.67 7.70 -11.33
CA PRO A 142 17.50 8.54 -10.46
C PRO A 142 16.68 9.71 -9.92
N ASP A 143 16.85 10.04 -8.64
CA ASP A 143 16.07 11.04 -7.90
C ASP A 143 14.56 10.76 -7.81
N GLY A 144 14.11 9.60 -8.29
CA GLY A 144 12.74 9.13 -8.14
C GLY A 144 12.35 8.94 -6.68
N GLN A 145 11.05 8.99 -6.41
CA GLN A 145 10.48 8.98 -5.07
C GLN A 145 9.74 7.68 -4.78
N ALA A 146 10.03 7.04 -3.66
CA ALA A 146 9.20 6.00 -3.06
C ALA A 146 8.33 6.59 -1.95
N VAL A 147 7.02 6.34 -1.97
CA VAL A 147 6.10 6.76 -0.91
C VAL A 147 5.31 5.56 -0.42
N ILE A 148 5.58 5.15 0.81
CA ILE A 148 5.00 3.95 1.41
C ILE A 148 4.11 4.34 2.58
N LEU A 149 2.86 3.91 2.55
CA LEU A 149 1.91 4.04 3.64
C LEU A 149 1.64 2.66 4.22
N GLU A 150 1.94 2.48 5.51
CA GLU A 150 1.71 1.18 6.14
C GLU A 150 1.21 1.33 7.58
N PHE A 151 0.49 0.32 8.05
CA PHE A 151 0.09 0.24 9.46
C PHE A 151 1.32 0.13 10.36
N SER A 152 1.22 0.73 11.52
CA SER A 152 2.22 0.66 12.57
C SER A 152 1.57 0.55 13.94
N MET A 153 2.32 0.08 14.93
CA MET A 153 1.84 0.00 16.30
C MET A 153 2.04 1.34 17.01
N PRO A 154 0.96 1.95 17.56
CA PRO A 154 1.10 3.12 18.41
C PRO A 154 1.98 2.82 19.62
N GLU A 155 2.86 3.76 19.98
CA GLU A 155 3.80 3.58 21.08
C GLU A 155 3.34 4.23 22.39
N LYS A 156 2.54 5.31 22.28
CA LYS A 156 2.17 6.15 23.42
C LYS A 156 0.88 5.72 24.10
N PHE A 157 0.85 5.83 25.43
CA PHE A 157 -0.37 5.76 26.22
C PHE A 157 -1.28 6.96 25.93
N PRO A 158 -2.62 6.83 25.92
CA PRO A 158 -3.44 5.60 26.04
C PRO A 158 -3.69 4.88 24.70
N VAL A 159 -3.25 5.47 23.57
CA VAL A 159 -3.58 5.00 22.21
C VAL A 159 -3.08 3.57 21.99
N LYS A 160 -1.89 3.23 22.50
CA LYS A 160 -1.33 1.87 22.41
C LYS A 160 -2.28 0.82 23.01
N GLN A 161 -2.85 1.09 24.18
CA GLN A 161 -3.73 0.17 24.89
C GLN A 161 -5.07 0.04 24.17
N LEU A 162 -5.67 1.17 23.76
CA LEU A 162 -6.92 1.21 23.00
C LEU A 162 -6.79 0.47 21.66
N TYR A 163 -5.68 0.68 20.94
CA TYR A 163 -5.42 0.01 19.68
C TYR A 163 -5.24 -1.50 19.86
N ARG A 164 -4.48 -1.93 20.87
CA ARG A 164 -4.33 -3.35 21.21
C ARG A 164 -5.67 -4.00 21.60
N PHE A 165 -6.49 -3.31 22.39
CA PHE A 165 -7.82 -3.79 22.74
C PHE A 165 -8.68 -3.94 21.49
N TYR A 166 -8.73 -2.92 20.63
CA TYR A 166 -9.45 -2.94 19.36
C TYR A 166 -9.02 -4.13 18.49
N PHE A 167 -7.72 -4.30 18.27
CA PHE A 167 -7.17 -5.37 17.44
C PHE A 167 -7.41 -6.78 17.99
N LYS A 168 -7.35 -6.95 19.32
CA LYS A 168 -7.49 -8.27 19.96
C LYS A 168 -8.93 -8.67 20.24
N ARG A 169 -9.81 -7.71 20.48
CA ARG A 169 -11.17 -8.00 20.95
C ARG A 169 -12.28 -7.55 19.99
N VAL A 170 -12.11 -6.41 19.32
CA VAL A 170 -13.16 -5.81 18.50
C VAL A 170 -13.06 -6.29 17.06
N LEU A 171 -11.89 -6.18 16.46
CA LEU A 171 -11.65 -6.52 15.06
C LEU A 171 -12.04 -7.97 14.70
N PRO A 172 -11.65 -9.02 15.47
CA PRO A 172 -12.06 -10.39 15.18
C PRO A 172 -13.57 -10.60 15.21
N LYS A 173 -14.27 -9.95 16.16
CA LYS A 173 -15.74 -10.04 16.26
C LYS A 173 -16.43 -9.41 15.08
N ILE A 174 -16.01 -8.22 14.66
CA ILE A 174 -16.54 -7.57 13.45
C ILE A 174 -16.28 -8.47 12.23
N GLY A 175 -15.08 -9.05 12.14
CA GLY A 175 -14.72 -9.98 11.07
C GLY A 175 -15.65 -11.18 10.99
N GLN A 176 -15.98 -11.79 12.10
CA GLN A 176 -16.91 -12.92 12.15
C GLN A 176 -18.33 -12.56 11.71
N ILE A 177 -18.80 -11.35 12.00
CA ILE A 177 -20.16 -10.88 11.65
C ILE A 177 -20.25 -10.50 10.17
N VAL A 178 -19.24 -9.85 9.63
CA VAL A 178 -19.30 -9.20 8.30
C VAL A 178 -18.72 -10.09 7.19
N SER A 179 -17.78 -10.96 7.52
CA SER A 179 -17.12 -11.85 6.56
C SER A 179 -17.35 -13.32 6.87
N LYS A 180 -17.59 -14.08 5.82
CA LYS A 180 -17.58 -15.55 5.89
C LYS A 180 -16.16 -16.14 6.04
N ASP A 181 -15.11 -15.30 6.01
CA ASP A 181 -13.71 -15.73 6.15
C ASP A 181 -13.05 -15.09 7.38
N PRO A 182 -13.02 -15.78 8.53
CA PRO A 182 -12.37 -15.30 9.75
C PRO A 182 -10.85 -15.15 9.61
N SER A 183 -10.22 -15.82 8.65
CA SER A 183 -8.76 -15.87 8.51
C SER A 183 -8.16 -14.51 8.16
N ALA A 184 -8.80 -13.72 7.33
CA ALA A 184 -8.32 -12.39 6.94
C ALA A 184 -8.29 -11.39 8.11
N TYR A 185 -9.17 -11.57 9.11
CA TYR A 185 -9.25 -10.67 10.28
C TYR A 185 -8.29 -11.04 11.39
N THR A 186 -7.83 -12.29 11.43
CA THR A 186 -6.71 -12.71 12.27
C THR A 186 -5.38 -12.38 11.61
N TYR A 187 -5.33 -12.41 10.28
CA TYR A 187 -4.15 -12.08 9.50
C TYR A 187 -3.72 -10.61 9.68
N LEU A 188 -4.67 -9.65 9.63
CA LEU A 188 -4.33 -8.23 9.70
C LEU A 188 -3.57 -7.86 10.99
N PRO A 189 -4.05 -8.17 12.22
CA PRO A 189 -3.28 -7.92 13.44
C PRO A 189 -1.91 -8.58 13.43
N GLN A 190 -1.84 -9.86 13.03
CA GLN A 190 -0.60 -10.62 13.00
C GLN A 190 0.41 -10.05 12.01
N SER A 191 -0.03 -9.64 10.82
CA SER A 191 0.85 -9.05 9.82
C SER A 191 1.41 -7.69 10.26
N VAL A 192 0.60 -6.87 10.95
CA VAL A 192 1.06 -5.60 11.52
C VAL A 192 2.03 -5.81 12.68
N GLU A 193 1.80 -6.80 13.54
CA GLU A 193 2.72 -7.12 14.66
C GLU A 193 4.07 -7.69 14.18
N ARG A 194 4.09 -8.41 13.05
CA ARG A 194 5.32 -8.98 12.47
C ARG A 194 6.10 -7.98 11.63
N PHE A 195 5.43 -6.93 11.14
CA PHE A 195 6.08 -5.92 10.31
C PHE A 195 7.10 -5.11 11.14
N PRO A 196 8.25 -4.74 10.58
CA PRO A 196 9.26 -3.97 11.28
C PRO A 196 8.70 -2.70 11.91
N THR A 197 9.30 -2.27 13.03
CA THR A 197 8.94 -0.96 13.61
C THR A 197 9.22 0.15 12.59
N PRO A 198 8.60 1.34 12.73
CA PRO A 198 8.83 2.44 11.80
C PRO A 198 10.31 2.81 11.62
N LEU A 199 11.12 2.71 12.66
CA LEU A 199 12.54 3.02 12.57
C LEU A 199 13.33 1.89 11.90
N ASP A 200 13.02 0.63 12.22
CA ASP A 200 13.66 -0.52 11.59
C ASP A 200 13.34 -0.58 10.10
N PHE A 201 12.08 -0.32 9.72
CA PHE A 201 11.70 -0.29 8.32
C PHE A 201 12.39 0.85 7.55
N GLN A 202 12.55 1.99 8.19
CA GLN A 202 13.34 3.10 7.65
C GLN A 202 14.79 2.71 7.39
N GLN A 203 15.40 1.96 8.31
CA GLN A 203 16.76 1.44 8.14
C GLN A 203 16.83 0.47 6.96
N ILE A 204 15.88 -0.47 6.86
CA ILE A 204 15.78 -1.41 5.73
C ILE A 204 15.67 -0.66 4.39
N LEU A 205 14.84 0.40 4.32
CA LEU A 205 14.76 1.25 3.12
C LEU A 205 16.12 1.84 2.75
N SER A 206 16.84 2.39 3.74
CA SER A 206 18.16 2.99 3.52
C SER A 206 19.19 1.99 3.03
N GLU A 207 19.20 0.77 3.59
CA GLU A 207 20.08 -0.34 3.17
C GLU A 207 19.81 -0.79 1.73
N LYS A 208 18.58 -0.58 1.23
CA LYS A 208 18.21 -0.83 -0.17
C LYS A 208 18.43 0.37 -1.10
N GLY A 209 19.17 1.37 -0.68
CA GLY A 209 19.47 2.56 -1.49
C GLY A 209 18.33 3.57 -1.57
N LEU A 210 17.22 3.32 -0.87
CA LEU A 210 16.09 4.23 -0.75
C LEU A 210 16.33 5.19 0.43
N LYS A 211 17.01 6.29 0.18
CA LYS A 211 17.38 7.24 1.21
C LYS A 211 16.18 8.07 1.66
N GLN A 212 16.13 8.33 2.94
CA GLN A 212 14.95 8.91 3.56
C GLN A 212 14.75 10.38 3.21
N GLY A 213 13.51 10.72 2.79
CA GLY A 213 13.02 12.08 2.78
C GLY A 213 12.26 12.44 4.05
N SER A 214 11.33 11.58 4.51
CA SER A 214 10.59 11.80 5.76
C SER A 214 9.94 10.50 6.28
N LEU A 215 9.77 10.44 7.61
CA LEU A 215 8.92 9.49 8.30
C LEU A 215 7.83 10.28 9.05
N LYS A 216 6.58 10.08 8.71
CA LYS A 216 5.45 10.80 9.32
C LYS A 216 4.45 9.84 9.93
N ARG A 217 4.33 9.83 11.24
CA ARG A 217 3.30 9.08 11.95
C ARG A 217 1.94 9.74 11.77
N LEU A 218 0.94 8.96 11.41
CA LEU A 218 -0.43 9.38 11.19
C LEU A 218 -1.33 8.80 12.28
N SER A 219 -2.37 9.54 12.66
CA SER A 219 -3.36 9.10 13.66
C SER A 219 -2.71 8.47 14.89
N PHE A 220 -1.84 9.25 15.56
CA PHE A 220 -1.11 8.83 16.76
C PHE A 220 -0.20 7.60 16.57
N GLY A 221 0.21 7.28 15.35
CA GLY A 221 1.09 6.17 15.03
C GLY A 221 0.36 4.87 14.64
N ILE A 222 -0.92 4.92 14.33
CA ILE A 222 -1.68 3.78 13.78
C ILE A 222 -1.24 3.47 12.35
N ALA A 223 -0.82 4.49 11.60
CA ALA A 223 -0.20 4.33 10.31
C ALA A 223 1.03 5.24 10.21
N THR A 224 1.98 4.85 9.37
CA THR A 224 3.18 5.64 9.09
C THR A 224 3.32 5.83 7.59
N LEU A 225 3.60 7.06 7.21
CA LEU A 225 3.92 7.46 5.84
C LEU A 225 5.43 7.67 5.73
N TYR A 226 6.06 6.89 4.88
CA TYR A 226 7.48 6.97 4.57
C TYR A 226 7.65 7.62 3.20
N THR A 227 8.61 8.52 3.11
CA THR A 227 9.09 9.04 1.83
C THR A 227 10.58 8.72 1.73
N ALA A 228 11.01 8.21 0.60
CA ALA A 228 12.41 7.92 0.34
C ALA A 228 12.73 8.23 -1.12
N PHE A 229 14.00 8.43 -1.43
CA PHE A 229 14.46 8.78 -2.78
C PHE A 229 15.58 7.84 -3.20
N LYS A 230 15.57 7.45 -4.48
CA LYS A 230 16.72 6.82 -5.12
C LYS A 230 17.75 7.88 -5.38
N LYS A 231 18.84 7.90 -4.61
CA LYS A 231 19.93 8.84 -4.90
C LYS A 231 20.72 8.38 -6.10
N THR A 232 21.05 9.34 -6.93
CA THR A 232 22.11 9.20 -7.95
C THR A 232 23.43 8.87 -7.25
N PRO A 233 24.21 7.91 -7.75
CA PRO A 233 25.55 7.59 -7.23
C PRO A 233 26.46 8.81 -7.26
#